data_7fed0d5ac1af89c50dffeb66a027dad5
#
_entry.id   7fed0d5ac1af89c50dffeb66a027dad5
#
_cell.length_a   1.000
_cell.length_b   1.000
_cell.length_c   1.000
_cell.angle_alpha   90.00
_cell.angle_beta   90.00
_cell.angle_gamma   90.00
#
_symmetry.space_group_name_H-M   'P 1'
#
loop_
_entity.id
_entity.type
_entity.pdbx_description
1 polymer ?
#
loop_
_entity_poly.entity_id
_entity_poly.type
_entity_poly.pdbx_seq_one_letter_code
_entity_poly.pdbx_strand_id
1 'polypeptide(L)'
;MPTEMENPMHTAFTRGPVADIFSSYLVAVSLSAASELGVLDALRQQGSYSIEKAGADGLDTRLVRQLLVTLSWAEIVEVAEDKAVIGPRFDQAWDARGYFYWMVRGCGELFSVLPGVARTKARVGDYYTRDMRAVAVGSKLIGETEVEPHFVELLGELDYKVITDLGCGSGQRLIGAVSRRPGVRGVGVDIAPAAVDLARNSVEQAGLSDRITMVSGDVRNLEPLPEFADVDLITCVFLGHDFWPKATCVEGLRKLRTAFPNARRLLLCDVVRSEEPPGTDTTIFTLGFELVHAAMGVYLPTRSEWYEAFRESGWVLNGERDFAAPPLGILFDLSPES
;
A
#
# COMPACT_ATOMS: atom_id res chain seq x y z
N MET A 1 -26.81 -51.93 15.37
CA MET A 1 -26.79 -50.70 14.62
C MET A 1 -25.34 -50.44 14.24
N PRO A 2 -24.95 -50.57 12.98
CA PRO A 2 -23.59 -50.22 12.58
C PRO A 2 -23.52 -48.68 12.63
N THR A 3 -22.59 -48.18 13.39
CA THR A 3 -22.12 -46.78 13.33
C THR A 3 -21.68 -46.52 11.91
N GLU A 4 -22.35 -45.60 11.20
CA GLU A 4 -21.85 -45.03 9.96
C GLU A 4 -20.46 -44.50 10.22
N MET A 5 -19.45 -45.21 9.68
CA MET A 5 -18.09 -44.65 9.59
C MET A 5 -18.16 -43.45 8.68
N GLU A 6 -18.11 -42.26 9.25
CA GLU A 6 -17.93 -41.04 8.47
C GLU A 6 -16.73 -41.24 7.53
N ASN A 7 -16.98 -41.21 6.23
CA ASN A 7 -15.93 -41.36 5.22
C ASN A 7 -14.97 -40.16 5.33
N PRO A 8 -13.71 -40.35 5.75
CA PRO A 8 -12.79 -39.23 5.99
C PRO A 8 -12.51 -38.40 4.73
N MET A 9 -12.80 -38.91 3.54
CA MET A 9 -12.70 -38.11 2.30
C MET A 9 -13.82 -37.07 2.16
N HIS A 10 -15.01 -37.31 2.70
CA HIS A 10 -16.11 -36.32 2.62
C HIS A 10 -15.87 -35.09 3.50
N THR A 11 -15.22 -35.25 4.65
CA THR A 11 -14.92 -34.14 5.55
C THR A 11 -13.88 -33.16 5.00
N ALA A 12 -12.91 -33.67 4.20
CA ALA A 12 -11.87 -32.82 3.59
C ALA A 12 -12.42 -31.83 2.53
N PHE A 13 -13.53 -32.18 1.85
CA PHE A 13 -14.15 -31.31 0.84
C PHE A 13 -15.22 -30.38 1.37
N THR A 14 -15.74 -30.61 2.57
CA THR A 14 -16.85 -29.83 3.14
C THR A 14 -16.44 -29.02 4.37
N ARG A 15 -15.36 -29.41 5.04
CA ARG A 15 -14.86 -28.75 6.26
C ARG A 15 -13.35 -28.86 6.33
N GLY A 16 -12.75 -27.94 7.10
CA GLY A 16 -11.33 -27.94 7.44
C GLY A 16 -10.47 -27.00 6.62
N PRO A 17 -9.19 -26.89 6.94
CA PRO A 17 -8.32 -25.78 6.49
C PRO A 17 -8.23 -25.61 4.97
N VAL A 18 -8.27 -26.70 4.19
CA VAL A 18 -8.19 -26.61 2.73
C VAL A 18 -9.47 -26.07 2.12
N ALA A 19 -10.65 -26.49 2.60
CA ALA A 19 -11.94 -25.94 2.18
C ALA A 19 -12.06 -24.48 2.58
N ASP A 20 -11.52 -24.10 3.75
CA ASP A 20 -11.52 -22.73 4.23
C ASP A 20 -10.62 -21.81 3.37
N ILE A 21 -9.47 -22.31 2.90
CA ILE A 21 -8.61 -21.59 1.94
C ILE A 21 -9.37 -21.29 0.64
N PHE A 22 -10.09 -22.28 0.09
CA PHE A 22 -10.88 -22.09 -1.12
C PHE A 22 -11.98 -21.04 -0.94
N SER A 23 -12.74 -21.15 0.15
CA SER A 23 -13.81 -20.21 0.48
C SER A 23 -13.27 -18.80 0.77
N SER A 24 -12.15 -18.70 1.49
CA SER A 24 -11.48 -17.43 1.78
C SER A 24 -11.02 -16.71 0.53
N TYR A 25 -10.57 -17.42 -0.50
CA TYR A 25 -10.24 -16.81 -1.79
C TYR A 25 -11.47 -16.14 -2.42
N LEU A 26 -12.63 -16.79 -2.40
CA LEU A 26 -13.88 -16.23 -2.91
C LEU A 26 -14.35 -15.02 -2.10
N VAL A 27 -14.17 -15.05 -0.78
CA VAL A 27 -14.43 -13.90 0.10
C VAL A 27 -13.53 -12.73 -0.27
N ALA A 28 -12.24 -12.95 -0.49
CA ALA A 28 -11.29 -11.91 -0.89
C ALA A 28 -11.70 -11.25 -2.23
N VAL A 29 -12.09 -12.06 -3.21
CA VAL A 29 -12.59 -11.57 -4.51
C VAL A 29 -13.88 -10.76 -4.32
N SER A 30 -14.82 -11.26 -3.51
CA SER A 30 -16.10 -10.58 -3.26
C SER A 30 -15.92 -9.28 -2.49
N LEU A 31 -15.00 -9.22 -1.53
CA LEU A 31 -14.67 -8.01 -0.77
C LEU A 31 -14.07 -6.93 -1.68
N SER A 32 -13.14 -7.31 -2.54
CA SER A 32 -12.54 -6.41 -3.52
C SER A 32 -13.59 -5.88 -4.50
N ALA A 33 -14.48 -6.72 -5.01
CA ALA A 33 -15.56 -6.32 -5.90
C ALA A 33 -16.58 -5.40 -5.19
N ALA A 34 -16.99 -5.73 -3.97
CA ALA A 34 -17.92 -4.91 -3.19
C ALA A 34 -17.35 -3.52 -2.87
N SER A 35 -16.01 -3.43 -2.67
CA SER A 35 -15.31 -2.16 -2.53
C SER A 35 -15.37 -1.34 -3.82
N GLU A 36 -15.04 -1.92 -4.97
CA GLU A 36 -15.09 -1.24 -6.28
C GLU A 36 -16.48 -0.74 -6.63
N LEU A 37 -17.52 -1.53 -6.30
CA LEU A 37 -18.92 -1.20 -6.58
C LEU A 37 -19.54 -0.19 -5.58
N GLY A 38 -18.77 0.28 -4.59
CA GLY A 38 -19.28 1.20 -3.55
C GLY A 38 -20.25 0.57 -2.56
N VAL A 39 -20.40 -0.76 -2.57
CA VAL A 39 -21.30 -1.50 -1.67
C VAL A 39 -20.82 -1.42 -0.23
N LEU A 40 -19.49 -1.51 0.00
CA LEU A 40 -18.92 -1.36 1.35
C LEU A 40 -19.09 0.06 1.88
N ASP A 41 -18.93 1.08 1.01
CA ASP A 41 -19.13 2.48 1.39
C ASP A 41 -20.58 2.75 1.81
N ALA A 42 -21.54 2.21 1.05
CA ALA A 42 -22.95 2.31 1.39
C ALA A 42 -23.30 1.60 2.72
N LEU A 43 -22.74 0.40 2.94
CA LEU A 43 -22.87 -0.31 4.22
C LEU A 43 -22.29 0.50 5.38
N ARG A 44 -21.11 1.09 5.19
CA ARG A 44 -20.44 1.93 6.23
C ARG A 44 -21.27 3.15 6.58
N GLN A 45 -21.86 3.83 5.58
CA GLN A 45 -22.60 5.07 5.77
C GLN A 45 -24.02 4.86 6.31
N GLN A 46 -24.69 3.79 5.88
CA GLN A 46 -26.13 3.58 6.12
C GLN A 46 -26.43 2.39 7.04
N GLY A 47 -25.41 1.60 7.41
CA GLY A 47 -25.56 0.36 8.20
C GLY A 47 -26.21 -0.80 7.42
N SER A 48 -26.72 -0.53 6.20
CA SER A 48 -27.36 -1.54 5.37
C SER A 48 -27.23 -1.20 3.88
N TYR A 49 -27.40 -2.22 3.02
CA TYR A 49 -27.41 -2.10 1.56
C TYR A 49 -28.60 -2.85 0.97
N SER A 50 -29.48 -2.15 0.21
CA SER A 50 -30.62 -2.77 -0.46
C SER A 50 -30.16 -3.43 -1.77
N ILE A 51 -30.56 -4.68 -1.98
CA ILE A 51 -30.29 -5.42 -3.22
C ILE A 51 -31.12 -4.82 -4.39
N GLU A 52 -32.32 -4.31 -4.10
CA GLU A 52 -33.14 -3.62 -5.12
C GLU A 52 -32.44 -2.34 -5.61
N LYS A 53 -31.79 -1.58 -4.73
CA LYS A 53 -31.02 -0.40 -5.10
C LYS A 53 -29.90 -0.74 -6.09
N ALA A 54 -29.25 -1.90 -5.97
CA ALA A 54 -28.22 -2.34 -6.91
C ALA A 54 -28.76 -2.34 -8.35
N GLY A 55 -30.01 -2.79 -8.56
CA GLY A 55 -30.66 -2.76 -9.88
C GLY A 55 -30.91 -1.34 -10.38
N ALA A 56 -31.30 -0.42 -9.49
CA ALA A 56 -31.50 0.98 -9.84
C ALA A 56 -30.16 1.67 -10.23
N ASP A 57 -29.05 1.24 -9.62
CA ASP A 57 -27.69 1.69 -9.92
C ASP A 57 -27.07 0.98 -11.15
N GLY A 58 -27.87 0.15 -11.88
CA GLY A 58 -27.44 -0.56 -13.09
C GLY A 58 -26.62 -1.83 -12.85
N LEU A 59 -26.59 -2.35 -11.62
CA LEU A 59 -25.88 -3.58 -11.28
C LEU A 59 -26.78 -4.81 -11.42
N ASP A 60 -26.18 -5.97 -11.72
CA ASP A 60 -26.88 -7.26 -11.68
C ASP A 60 -27.21 -7.64 -10.23
N THR A 61 -28.48 -7.57 -9.86
CA THR A 61 -28.96 -7.83 -8.50
C THR A 61 -28.67 -9.25 -8.01
N ARG A 62 -28.66 -10.24 -8.93
CA ARG A 62 -28.34 -11.63 -8.59
C ARG A 62 -26.87 -11.79 -8.25
N LEU A 63 -25.98 -11.15 -9.04
CA LEU A 63 -24.56 -11.16 -8.79
C LEU A 63 -24.22 -10.44 -7.48
N VAL A 64 -24.77 -9.22 -7.27
CA VAL A 64 -24.57 -8.46 -6.03
C VAL A 64 -25.05 -9.25 -4.82
N ARG A 65 -26.24 -9.89 -4.91
CA ARG A 65 -26.71 -10.77 -3.84
C ARG A 65 -25.71 -11.90 -3.56
N GLN A 66 -25.15 -12.54 -4.60
CA GLN A 66 -24.20 -13.63 -4.42
C GLN A 66 -22.87 -13.15 -3.81
N LEU A 67 -22.39 -11.95 -4.18
CA LEU A 67 -21.22 -11.33 -3.50
C LEU A 67 -21.49 -11.15 -1.99
N LEU A 68 -22.66 -10.61 -1.64
CA LEU A 68 -23.06 -10.42 -0.24
C LEU A 68 -23.21 -11.74 0.51
N VAL A 69 -23.79 -12.77 -0.12
CA VAL A 69 -23.85 -14.14 0.46
C VAL A 69 -22.45 -14.70 0.68
N THR A 70 -21.51 -14.46 -0.24
CA THR A 70 -20.10 -14.88 -0.04
C THR A 70 -19.45 -14.14 1.12
N LEU A 71 -19.70 -12.84 1.25
CA LEU A 71 -19.20 -12.05 2.39
C LEU A 71 -19.83 -12.47 3.73
N SER A 72 -21.10 -12.94 3.72
CA SER A 72 -21.75 -13.42 4.93
C SER A 72 -21.15 -14.72 5.46
N TRP A 73 -20.57 -15.55 4.59
CA TRP A 73 -19.83 -16.75 5.02
C TRP A 73 -18.67 -16.39 5.96
N ALA A 74 -18.05 -15.23 5.75
CA ALA A 74 -16.97 -14.72 6.60
C ALA A 74 -17.47 -13.75 7.70
N GLU A 75 -18.77 -13.67 7.95
CA GLU A 75 -19.38 -12.81 8.96
C GLU A 75 -19.11 -11.30 8.75
N ILE A 76 -18.80 -10.90 7.51
CA ILE A 76 -18.58 -9.49 7.17
C ILE A 76 -19.91 -8.76 7.05
N VAL A 77 -20.92 -9.43 6.50
CA VAL A 77 -22.30 -8.94 6.42
C VAL A 77 -23.29 -10.02 6.84
N GLU A 78 -24.50 -9.61 7.23
CA GLU A 78 -25.64 -10.50 7.38
C GLU A 78 -26.62 -10.23 6.24
N VAL A 79 -27.08 -11.27 5.53
CA VAL A 79 -27.94 -11.15 4.34
C VAL A 79 -29.36 -11.60 4.67
N ALA A 80 -30.32 -10.70 4.45
CA ALA A 80 -31.75 -10.98 4.44
C ALA A 80 -32.26 -11.08 2.99
N GLU A 81 -33.60 -11.22 2.80
CA GLU A 81 -34.18 -11.45 1.46
C GLU A 81 -33.87 -10.31 0.48
N ASP A 82 -33.98 -9.06 0.90
CA ASP A 82 -33.90 -7.85 0.08
C ASP A 82 -32.73 -6.93 0.42
N LYS A 83 -31.98 -7.22 1.50
CA LYS A 83 -30.89 -6.36 1.99
C LYS A 83 -29.79 -7.13 2.69
N ALA A 84 -28.62 -6.48 2.78
CA ALA A 84 -27.55 -6.86 3.68
C ALA A 84 -27.37 -5.79 4.76
N VAL A 85 -26.96 -6.21 5.95
CA VAL A 85 -26.56 -5.33 7.05
C VAL A 85 -25.11 -5.65 7.45
N ILE A 86 -24.45 -4.74 8.17
CA ILE A 86 -23.09 -4.96 8.69
C ILE A 86 -23.09 -6.15 9.63
N GLY A 87 -22.09 -7.03 9.47
CA GLY A 87 -21.84 -8.19 10.34
C GLY A 87 -20.75 -7.92 11.37
N PRO A 88 -20.48 -8.89 12.25
CA PRO A 88 -19.52 -8.74 13.36
C PRO A 88 -18.09 -8.41 12.93
N ARG A 89 -17.69 -8.80 11.71
CA ARG A 89 -16.34 -8.58 11.17
C ARG A 89 -16.27 -7.44 10.15
N PHE A 90 -17.32 -6.66 10.02
CA PHE A 90 -17.38 -5.60 9.00
C PHE A 90 -16.28 -4.55 9.19
N ASP A 91 -16.05 -4.08 10.43
CA ASP A 91 -15.04 -3.05 10.71
C ASP A 91 -13.64 -3.54 10.35
N GLN A 92 -13.28 -4.77 10.69
CA GLN A 92 -12.01 -5.38 10.32
C GLN A 92 -11.84 -5.49 8.79
N ALA A 93 -12.91 -5.90 8.09
CA ALA A 93 -12.90 -6.00 6.63
C ALA A 93 -12.83 -4.63 5.96
N TRP A 94 -13.50 -3.63 6.53
CA TRP A 94 -13.45 -2.24 6.09
C TRP A 94 -12.03 -1.68 6.19
N ASP A 95 -11.38 -1.84 7.33
CA ASP A 95 -10.01 -1.36 7.56
C ASP A 95 -9.01 -2.08 6.63
N ALA A 96 -9.18 -3.39 6.43
CA ALA A 96 -8.33 -4.21 5.58
C ALA A 96 -8.67 -4.13 4.07
N ARG A 97 -9.75 -3.41 3.64
CA ARG A 97 -10.22 -3.43 2.24
C ARG A 97 -9.17 -3.04 1.22
N GLY A 98 -8.25 -2.15 1.59
CA GLY A 98 -7.15 -1.72 0.74
C GLY A 98 -6.24 -2.86 0.34
N TYR A 99 -5.92 -3.77 1.26
CA TYR A 99 -5.10 -4.95 1.00
C TYR A 99 -5.76 -5.91 0.01
N PHE A 100 -7.06 -6.18 0.19
CA PHE A 100 -7.82 -7.02 -0.73
C PHE A 100 -7.95 -6.39 -2.11
N TYR A 101 -8.16 -5.08 -2.16
CA TYR A 101 -8.27 -4.35 -3.43
C TYR A 101 -6.95 -4.37 -4.19
N TRP A 102 -5.83 -4.07 -3.51
CA TRP A 102 -4.49 -4.11 -4.08
C TRP A 102 -4.13 -5.51 -4.60
N MET A 103 -4.44 -6.55 -3.79
CA MET A 103 -4.10 -7.93 -4.12
C MET A 103 -4.93 -8.46 -5.28
N VAL A 104 -6.26 -8.36 -5.17
CA VAL A 104 -7.20 -9.00 -6.10
C VAL A 104 -7.32 -8.20 -7.40
N ARG A 105 -7.60 -6.89 -7.30
CA ARG A 105 -7.74 -6.04 -8.48
C ARG A 105 -6.39 -5.62 -9.05
N GLY A 106 -5.48 -5.18 -8.19
CA GLY A 106 -4.18 -4.70 -8.61
C GLY A 106 -3.27 -5.78 -9.17
N CYS A 107 -3.23 -6.96 -8.56
CA CYS A 107 -2.27 -8.03 -8.88
C CYS A 107 -2.92 -9.30 -9.46
N GLY A 108 -4.23 -9.34 -9.68
CA GLY A 108 -4.95 -10.53 -10.14
C GLY A 108 -4.44 -11.07 -11.47
N GLU A 109 -4.11 -10.21 -12.44
CA GLU A 109 -3.54 -10.62 -13.72
C GLU A 109 -2.16 -11.29 -13.54
N LEU A 110 -1.30 -10.72 -12.70
CA LEU A 110 0.00 -11.29 -12.37
C LEU A 110 -0.15 -12.68 -11.74
N PHE A 111 -1.10 -12.86 -10.82
CA PHE A 111 -1.35 -14.16 -10.20
C PHE A 111 -1.83 -15.20 -11.20
N SER A 112 -2.63 -14.82 -12.18
CA SER A 112 -3.13 -15.74 -13.22
C SER A 112 -2.01 -16.32 -14.09
N VAL A 113 -0.89 -15.60 -14.24
CA VAL A 113 0.25 -15.99 -15.09
C VAL A 113 1.47 -16.47 -14.30
N LEU A 114 1.39 -16.64 -12.97
CA LEU A 114 2.51 -17.08 -12.13
C LEU A 114 3.26 -18.31 -12.66
N PRO A 115 2.61 -19.38 -13.17
CA PRO A 115 3.34 -20.53 -13.73
C PRO A 115 4.24 -20.16 -14.91
N GLY A 116 3.85 -19.14 -15.69
CA GLY A 116 4.68 -18.58 -16.77
C GLY A 116 5.83 -17.76 -16.23
N VAL A 117 5.53 -16.82 -15.34
CA VAL A 117 6.50 -15.92 -14.69
C VAL A 117 7.56 -16.67 -13.88
N ALA A 118 7.22 -17.83 -13.31
CA ALA A 118 8.17 -18.69 -12.59
C ALA A 118 9.27 -19.27 -13.49
N ARG A 119 9.09 -19.25 -14.82
CA ARG A 119 10.11 -19.74 -15.76
C ARG A 119 11.09 -18.62 -16.10
N THR A 120 12.36 -18.75 -15.70
CA THR A 120 13.40 -17.71 -15.90
C THR A 120 13.48 -17.21 -17.34
N LYS A 121 13.34 -18.10 -18.33
CA LYS A 121 13.39 -17.73 -19.76
C LYS A 121 12.21 -16.87 -20.23
N ALA A 122 11.11 -16.84 -19.49
CA ALA A 122 9.93 -16.03 -19.80
C ALA A 122 10.03 -14.60 -19.24
N ARG A 123 11.01 -14.32 -18.37
CA ARG A 123 11.23 -13.01 -17.76
C ARG A 123 12.04 -12.09 -18.67
N VAL A 124 11.45 -11.71 -19.80
CA VAL A 124 12.08 -10.82 -20.80
C VAL A 124 11.10 -9.71 -21.14
N GLY A 125 11.56 -8.45 -21.08
CA GLY A 125 10.71 -7.29 -21.35
C GLY A 125 9.55 -7.19 -20.34
N ASP A 126 8.41 -6.73 -20.82
CA ASP A 126 7.18 -6.60 -20.02
C ASP A 126 6.49 -7.98 -19.88
N TYR A 127 7.04 -8.84 -19.03
CA TYR A 127 6.60 -10.23 -18.89
C TYR A 127 5.41 -10.41 -17.93
N TYR A 128 4.91 -9.35 -17.33
CA TYR A 128 3.71 -9.34 -16.48
C TYR A 128 2.93 -8.02 -16.63
N THR A 129 1.68 -8.05 -16.23
CA THR A 129 0.82 -6.87 -16.13
C THR A 129 0.17 -6.79 -14.76
N ARG A 130 -0.11 -5.56 -14.33
CA ARG A 130 -0.92 -5.25 -13.15
C ARG A 130 -1.88 -4.10 -13.47
N ASP A 131 -3.03 -4.08 -12.85
CA ASP A 131 -3.89 -2.90 -12.88
C ASP A 131 -3.30 -1.80 -11.99
N MET A 132 -2.50 -0.90 -12.58
CA MET A 132 -1.81 0.16 -11.85
C MET A 132 -2.76 1.16 -11.20
N ARG A 133 -3.97 1.36 -11.77
CA ARG A 133 -5.00 2.18 -11.13
C ARG A 133 -5.47 1.53 -9.83
N ALA A 134 -5.76 0.24 -9.88
CA ALA A 134 -6.18 -0.51 -8.69
C ALA A 134 -5.06 -0.61 -7.65
N VAL A 135 -3.80 -0.78 -8.08
CA VAL A 135 -2.63 -0.70 -7.18
C VAL A 135 -2.60 0.65 -6.46
N ALA A 136 -2.75 1.76 -7.18
CA ALA A 136 -2.72 3.10 -6.58
C ALA A 136 -3.88 3.32 -5.59
N VAL A 137 -5.11 2.88 -5.93
CA VAL A 137 -6.27 2.96 -5.04
C VAL A 137 -6.05 2.12 -3.78
N GLY A 138 -5.62 0.87 -3.93
CA GLY A 138 -5.34 -0.01 -2.78
C GLY A 138 -4.25 0.55 -1.87
N SER A 139 -3.14 1.02 -2.45
CA SER A 139 -2.04 1.65 -1.69
C SER A 139 -2.50 2.90 -0.94
N LYS A 140 -3.36 3.72 -1.54
CA LYS A 140 -3.95 4.88 -0.86
C LYS A 140 -4.79 4.45 0.35
N LEU A 141 -5.69 3.47 0.18
CA LEU A 141 -6.54 2.98 1.27
C LEU A 141 -5.71 2.39 2.43
N ILE A 142 -4.64 1.65 2.12
CA ILE A 142 -3.69 1.13 3.10
C ILE A 142 -2.98 2.30 3.80
N GLY A 143 -2.47 3.25 3.04
CA GLY A 143 -1.74 4.40 3.56
C GLY A 143 -2.59 5.24 4.52
N GLU A 144 -3.84 5.52 4.18
CA GLU A 144 -4.77 6.30 5.01
C GLU A 144 -5.03 5.66 6.38
N THR A 145 -5.10 4.33 6.43
CA THR A 145 -5.39 3.59 7.67
C THR A 145 -4.15 3.35 8.50
N GLU A 146 -3.04 2.94 7.86
CA GLU A 146 -1.91 2.36 8.56
C GLU A 146 -0.70 3.31 8.70
N VAL A 147 -0.51 4.21 7.74
CA VAL A 147 0.72 5.00 7.64
C VAL A 147 0.53 6.45 8.06
N GLU A 148 -0.49 7.10 7.51
CA GLU A 148 -0.70 8.54 7.71
C GLU A 148 -0.85 8.95 9.18
N PRO A 149 -1.54 8.19 10.06
CA PRO A 149 -1.63 8.56 11.48
C PRO A 149 -0.26 8.67 12.15
N HIS A 150 0.63 7.69 11.89
CA HIS A 150 1.99 7.69 12.44
C HIS A 150 2.86 8.81 11.86
N PHE A 151 2.72 9.10 10.55
CA PHE A 151 3.41 10.22 9.94
C PHE A 151 2.96 11.57 10.49
N VAL A 152 1.66 11.75 10.69
CA VAL A 152 1.11 12.98 11.28
C VAL A 152 1.67 13.22 12.67
N GLU A 153 1.72 12.19 13.51
CA GLU A 153 2.30 12.25 14.84
C GLU A 153 3.78 12.64 14.78
N LEU A 154 4.58 11.90 14.02
CA LEU A 154 6.01 12.13 13.91
C LEU A 154 6.34 13.50 13.32
N LEU A 155 5.68 13.91 12.25
CA LEU A 155 5.86 15.26 11.68
C LEU A 155 5.44 16.34 12.66
N GLY A 156 4.53 16.02 13.60
CA GLY A 156 4.14 16.89 14.71
C GLY A 156 5.29 17.19 15.70
N GLU A 157 6.17 16.21 15.92
CA GLU A 157 7.30 16.28 16.85
C GLU A 157 8.55 16.95 16.26
N LEU A 158 8.67 17.02 14.92
CA LEU A 158 9.85 17.54 14.24
C LEU A 158 9.73 19.04 13.94
N ASP A 159 10.86 19.73 14.00
CA ASP A 159 11.00 21.11 13.53
C ASP A 159 11.58 21.13 12.11
N TYR A 160 10.78 21.63 11.16
CA TYR A 160 11.17 21.78 9.75
C TYR A 160 10.48 22.99 9.12
N LYS A 161 11.11 23.55 8.10
CA LYS A 161 10.60 24.70 7.33
C LYS A 161 10.23 24.35 5.91
N VAL A 162 10.97 23.44 5.31
CA VAL A 162 10.72 22.97 3.93
C VAL A 162 10.81 21.46 3.89
N ILE A 163 9.67 20.82 3.63
CA ILE A 163 9.57 19.36 3.49
C ILE A 163 9.53 18.96 2.03
N THR A 164 10.24 17.89 1.66
CA THR A 164 10.05 17.22 0.37
C THR A 164 9.44 15.83 0.56
N ASP A 165 8.57 15.43 -0.38
CA ASP A 165 8.01 14.06 -0.44
C ASP A 165 8.42 13.41 -1.75
N LEU A 166 9.24 12.36 -1.64
CA LEU A 166 9.78 11.61 -2.78
C LEU A 166 8.79 10.49 -3.16
N GLY A 167 8.39 10.45 -4.44
CA GLY A 167 7.29 9.61 -4.91
C GLY A 167 5.95 10.10 -4.37
N CYS A 168 5.71 11.40 -4.47
CA CYS A 168 4.59 12.07 -3.81
C CYS A 168 3.20 11.67 -4.33
N GLY A 169 3.11 10.96 -5.47
CA GLY A 169 1.85 10.53 -6.06
C GLY A 169 0.87 11.70 -6.25
N SER A 170 -0.29 11.64 -5.59
CA SER A 170 -1.30 12.71 -5.62
C SER A 170 -1.00 13.92 -4.72
N GLY A 171 0.12 13.91 -3.99
CA GLY A 171 0.55 15.01 -3.12
C GLY A 171 -0.19 15.14 -1.78
N GLN A 172 -1.06 14.20 -1.43
CA GLN A 172 -1.94 14.34 -0.25
C GLN A 172 -1.16 14.41 1.07
N ARG A 173 -0.08 13.62 1.24
CA ARG A 173 0.78 13.68 2.43
C ARG A 173 1.42 15.05 2.58
N LEU A 174 1.98 15.57 1.49
CA LEU A 174 2.61 16.89 1.46
C LEU A 174 1.61 18.01 1.74
N ILE A 175 0.42 17.97 1.13
CA ILE A 175 -0.69 18.88 1.41
C ILE A 175 -1.05 18.82 2.89
N GLY A 176 -1.19 17.63 3.47
CA GLY A 176 -1.48 17.43 4.88
C GLY A 176 -0.42 18.03 5.80
N ALA A 177 0.86 17.83 5.51
CA ALA A 177 1.98 18.37 6.29
C ALA A 177 2.01 19.90 6.26
N VAL A 178 1.87 20.50 5.06
CA VAL A 178 1.93 21.96 4.86
C VAL A 178 0.69 22.67 5.40
N SER A 179 -0.50 22.06 5.26
CA SER A 179 -1.75 22.67 5.77
C SER A 179 -1.76 22.81 7.29
N ARG A 180 -1.18 21.84 8.00
CA ARG A 180 -1.16 21.85 9.49
C ARG A 180 -0.17 22.85 10.08
N ARG A 181 0.76 23.39 9.29
CA ARG A 181 1.82 24.29 9.79
C ARG A 181 1.94 25.56 8.95
N PRO A 182 1.39 26.68 9.41
CA PRO A 182 1.61 27.98 8.76
C PRO A 182 3.11 28.28 8.61
N GLY A 183 3.52 28.72 7.42
CA GLY A 183 4.91 29.05 7.12
C GLY A 183 5.78 27.89 6.63
N VAL A 184 5.33 26.65 6.72
CA VAL A 184 6.01 25.51 6.08
C VAL A 184 5.73 25.50 4.58
N ARG A 185 6.79 25.23 3.79
CA ARG A 185 6.73 25.02 2.34
C ARG A 185 6.94 23.54 2.01
N GLY A 186 6.52 23.11 0.83
CA GLY A 186 6.65 21.74 0.38
C GLY A 186 7.17 21.62 -1.04
N VAL A 187 7.89 20.55 -1.32
CA VAL A 187 8.32 20.15 -2.66
C VAL A 187 7.92 18.69 -2.88
N GLY A 188 7.05 18.41 -3.83
CA GLY A 188 6.70 17.04 -4.22
C GLY A 188 7.50 16.61 -5.43
N VAL A 189 8.06 15.42 -5.41
CA VAL A 189 8.81 14.83 -6.53
C VAL A 189 8.17 13.53 -6.95
N ASP A 190 7.87 13.38 -8.24
CA ASP A 190 7.40 12.12 -8.81
C ASP A 190 7.90 11.96 -10.25
N ILE A 191 8.17 10.71 -10.66
CA ILE A 191 8.64 10.40 -12.00
C ILE A 191 7.50 10.37 -13.03
N ALA A 192 6.28 10.07 -12.60
CA ALA A 192 5.13 9.92 -13.48
C ALA A 192 4.47 11.27 -13.78
N PRO A 193 4.46 11.76 -15.04
CA PRO A 193 3.85 13.06 -15.38
C PRO A 193 2.39 13.17 -14.94
N ALA A 194 1.62 12.09 -15.08
CA ALA A 194 0.21 12.06 -14.68
C ALA A 194 0.03 12.21 -13.15
N ALA A 195 0.95 11.67 -12.34
CA ALA A 195 0.95 11.85 -10.89
C ALA A 195 1.29 13.30 -10.51
N VAL A 196 2.30 13.89 -11.16
CA VAL A 196 2.67 15.29 -10.98
C VAL A 196 1.52 16.24 -11.32
N ASP A 197 0.81 16.00 -12.43
CA ASP A 197 -0.35 16.81 -12.81
C ASP A 197 -1.51 16.65 -11.85
N LEU A 198 -1.78 15.42 -11.40
CA LEU A 198 -2.79 15.15 -10.36
C LEU A 198 -2.44 15.88 -9.06
N ALA A 199 -1.17 15.82 -8.64
CA ALA A 199 -0.71 16.50 -7.42
C ALA A 199 -0.82 18.02 -7.54
N ARG A 200 -0.48 18.63 -8.70
CA ARG A 200 -0.67 20.06 -8.96
C ARG A 200 -2.14 20.47 -8.79
N ASN A 201 -3.05 19.70 -9.40
CA ASN A 201 -4.49 19.95 -9.25
C ASN A 201 -4.95 19.82 -7.79
N SER A 202 -4.44 18.84 -7.06
CA SER A 202 -4.75 18.65 -5.63
C SER A 202 -4.26 19.82 -4.78
N VAL A 203 -3.05 20.30 -5.05
CA VAL A 203 -2.43 21.47 -4.38
C VAL A 203 -3.23 22.75 -4.66
N GLU A 204 -3.66 22.96 -5.91
CA GLU A 204 -4.49 24.09 -6.30
C GLU A 204 -5.85 24.05 -5.57
N GLN A 205 -6.52 22.90 -5.57
CA GLN A 205 -7.79 22.72 -4.86
C GLN A 205 -7.67 22.94 -3.34
N ALA A 206 -6.50 22.63 -2.78
CA ALA A 206 -6.19 22.90 -1.37
C ALA A 206 -5.82 24.37 -1.09
N GLY A 207 -5.68 25.22 -2.11
CA GLY A 207 -5.25 26.61 -1.97
C GLY A 207 -3.80 26.77 -1.50
N LEU A 208 -2.91 25.86 -1.88
CA LEU A 208 -1.52 25.79 -1.41
C LEU A 208 -0.48 26.02 -2.52
N SER A 209 -0.88 26.51 -3.69
CA SER A 209 0.00 26.70 -4.85
C SER A 209 1.14 27.69 -4.61
N ASP A 210 1.03 28.57 -3.64
CA ASP A 210 2.06 29.52 -3.19
C ASP A 210 3.08 28.88 -2.23
N ARG A 211 2.78 27.70 -1.67
CA ARG A 211 3.60 27.01 -0.67
C ARG A 211 4.10 25.64 -1.08
N ILE A 212 3.50 25.01 -2.09
CA ILE A 212 3.89 23.68 -2.56
C ILE A 212 4.26 23.73 -4.03
N THR A 213 5.45 23.25 -4.36
CA THR A 213 5.95 23.08 -5.72
C THR A 213 6.00 21.60 -6.10
N MET A 214 5.57 21.25 -7.32
CA MET A 214 5.63 19.88 -7.84
C MET A 214 6.67 19.77 -8.94
N VAL A 215 7.64 18.88 -8.76
CA VAL A 215 8.78 18.64 -9.65
C VAL A 215 8.65 17.25 -10.27
N SER A 216 8.87 17.15 -11.59
CA SER A 216 9.01 15.85 -12.26
C SER A 216 10.47 15.40 -12.17
N GLY A 217 10.73 14.19 -11.63
CA GLY A 217 12.08 13.68 -11.47
C GLY A 217 12.13 12.23 -11.03
N ASP A 218 13.18 11.52 -11.45
CA ASP A 218 13.50 10.18 -10.95
C ASP A 218 14.26 10.30 -9.63
N VAL A 219 13.62 9.89 -8.54
CA VAL A 219 14.19 9.99 -7.19
C VAL A 219 15.50 9.20 -7.00
N ARG A 220 15.75 8.21 -7.86
CA ARG A 220 17.00 7.44 -7.87
C ARG A 220 18.17 8.19 -8.48
N ASN A 221 17.89 9.28 -9.19
CA ASN A 221 18.89 10.05 -9.95
C ASN A 221 18.59 11.54 -9.94
N LEU A 222 18.25 12.09 -8.77
CA LEU A 222 18.00 13.53 -8.63
C LEU A 222 19.31 14.31 -8.71
N GLU A 223 19.22 15.42 -9.46
CA GLU A 223 20.24 16.45 -9.50
C GLU A 223 19.81 17.65 -8.64
N PRO A 224 20.75 18.46 -8.15
CA PRO A 224 20.41 19.69 -7.43
C PRO A 224 19.55 20.64 -8.27
N LEU A 225 18.46 21.11 -7.68
CA LEU A 225 17.57 22.10 -8.26
C LEU A 225 17.39 23.28 -7.29
N PRO A 226 17.08 24.49 -7.77
CA PRO A 226 16.79 25.61 -6.88
C PRO A 226 15.69 25.33 -5.86
N GLU A 227 14.68 24.55 -6.25
CA GLU A 227 13.56 24.13 -5.41
C GLU A 227 13.98 23.24 -4.24
N PHE A 228 15.12 22.55 -4.36
CA PHE A 228 15.64 21.63 -3.34
C PHE A 228 16.57 22.30 -2.33
N ALA A 229 17.05 23.52 -2.66
CA ALA A 229 18.11 24.18 -1.89
C ALA A 229 17.76 24.41 -0.40
N ASP A 230 16.50 24.74 -0.10
CA ASP A 230 16.05 25.04 1.27
C ASP A 230 15.44 23.83 1.99
N VAL A 231 15.34 22.66 1.34
CA VAL A 231 14.72 21.46 1.94
C VAL A 231 15.51 21.02 3.15
N ASP A 232 14.86 20.91 4.30
CA ASP A 232 15.48 20.48 5.56
C ASP A 232 14.93 19.14 6.09
N LEU A 233 13.79 18.66 5.52
CA LEU A 233 13.20 17.37 5.81
C LEU A 233 12.82 16.63 4.53
N ILE A 234 13.28 15.40 4.39
CA ILE A 234 12.92 14.51 3.27
C ILE A 234 12.00 13.41 3.80
N THR A 235 10.92 13.12 3.09
CA THR A 235 10.07 11.93 3.29
C THR A 235 10.12 11.06 2.04
N CYS A 236 10.14 9.74 2.25
CA CYS A 236 10.09 8.72 1.20
C CYS A 236 9.29 7.54 1.74
N VAL A 237 8.13 7.23 1.13
CA VAL A 237 7.20 6.25 1.67
C VAL A 237 6.85 5.21 0.63
N PHE A 238 7.17 3.94 0.92
CA PHE A 238 6.96 2.77 0.07
C PHE A 238 7.51 2.92 -1.36
N LEU A 239 8.68 3.56 -1.47
CA LEU A 239 9.40 3.76 -2.71
C LEU A 239 10.88 3.34 -2.59
N GLY A 240 11.42 3.27 -1.39
CA GLY A 240 12.84 2.98 -1.16
C GLY A 240 13.27 1.61 -1.69
N HIS A 241 12.39 0.62 -1.70
CA HIS A 241 12.68 -0.70 -2.28
C HIS A 241 12.90 -0.65 -3.80
N ASP A 242 12.42 0.38 -4.51
CA ASP A 242 12.72 0.57 -5.93
C ASP A 242 14.16 1.07 -6.18
N PHE A 243 14.90 1.45 -5.14
CA PHE A 243 16.32 1.82 -5.25
C PHE A 243 17.24 0.59 -5.36
N TRP A 244 16.76 -0.58 -4.99
CA TRP A 244 17.56 -1.81 -5.00
C TRP A 244 17.83 -2.33 -6.43
N PRO A 245 18.96 -3.02 -6.67
CA PRO A 245 19.86 -3.69 -5.71
C PRO A 245 20.76 -2.74 -4.93
N LYS A 246 21.45 -3.27 -3.89
CA LYS A 246 22.24 -2.52 -2.89
C LYS A 246 23.12 -1.41 -3.47
N ALA A 247 23.91 -1.71 -4.50
CA ALA A 247 24.79 -0.72 -5.11
C ALA A 247 24.03 0.49 -5.66
N THR A 248 22.88 0.27 -6.29
CA THR A 248 22.00 1.34 -6.81
C THR A 248 21.35 2.11 -5.67
N CYS A 249 20.94 1.41 -4.61
CA CYS A 249 20.36 2.02 -3.41
C CYS A 249 21.36 2.96 -2.73
N VAL A 250 22.58 2.51 -2.49
CA VAL A 250 23.67 3.31 -1.89
C VAL A 250 23.95 4.57 -2.73
N GLU A 251 24.01 4.42 -4.06
CA GLU A 251 24.24 5.55 -4.96
C GLU A 251 23.05 6.53 -4.96
N GLY A 252 21.82 6.04 -5.01
CA GLY A 252 20.62 6.86 -4.92
C GLY A 252 20.56 7.66 -3.61
N LEU A 253 20.81 7.00 -2.48
CA LEU A 253 20.87 7.66 -1.17
C LEU A 253 21.97 8.72 -1.07
N ARG A 254 23.15 8.51 -1.70
CA ARG A 254 24.21 9.53 -1.80
C ARG A 254 23.74 10.72 -2.63
N LYS A 255 23.06 10.48 -3.74
CA LYS A 255 22.51 11.54 -4.58
C LYS A 255 21.47 12.39 -3.86
N LEU A 256 20.65 11.80 -2.99
CA LEU A 256 19.75 12.59 -2.14
C LEU A 256 20.49 13.60 -1.27
N ARG A 257 21.65 13.24 -0.70
CA ARG A 257 22.48 14.19 0.08
C ARG A 257 22.99 15.35 -0.77
N THR A 258 23.32 15.06 -2.03
CA THR A 258 23.78 16.09 -2.98
C THR A 258 22.63 16.97 -3.47
N ALA A 259 21.51 16.36 -3.79
CA ALA A 259 20.33 17.08 -4.30
C ALA A 259 19.71 18.00 -3.22
N PHE A 260 19.74 17.57 -1.96
CA PHE A 260 19.16 18.29 -0.82
C PHE A 260 20.24 18.68 0.21
N PRO A 261 21.10 19.66 -0.10
CA PRO A 261 22.30 19.96 0.70
C PRO A 261 22.00 20.45 2.13
N ASN A 262 20.81 20.98 2.38
CA ASN A 262 20.36 21.47 3.68
C ASN A 262 19.47 20.47 4.43
N ALA A 263 19.24 19.28 3.88
CA ALA A 263 18.44 18.27 4.54
C ALA A 263 19.11 17.77 5.82
N ARG A 264 18.39 17.90 6.93
CA ARG A 264 18.84 17.44 8.26
C ARG A 264 18.26 16.08 8.64
N ARG A 265 17.19 15.69 7.97
CA ARG A 265 16.46 14.44 8.23
C ARG A 265 15.95 13.82 6.92
N LEU A 266 16.01 12.51 6.89
CA LEU A 266 15.30 11.67 5.93
C LEU A 266 14.42 10.67 6.71
N LEU A 267 13.12 10.76 6.55
CA LEU A 267 12.15 9.78 7.04
C LEU A 267 11.84 8.81 5.90
N LEU A 268 12.44 7.65 5.94
CA LEU A 268 12.24 6.60 4.96
C LEU A 268 11.34 5.52 5.57
N CYS A 269 10.11 5.43 5.08
CA CYS A 269 9.19 4.37 5.42
C CYS A 269 9.18 3.33 4.30
N ASP A 270 9.56 2.11 4.60
CA ASP A 270 9.56 1.05 3.60
C ASP A 270 9.33 -0.32 4.24
N VAL A 271 9.31 -1.32 3.39
CA VAL A 271 9.16 -2.71 3.77
C VAL A 271 10.52 -3.36 3.98
N VAL A 272 10.50 -4.43 4.76
CA VAL A 272 11.64 -5.35 4.89
C VAL A 272 11.17 -6.76 4.53
N ARG A 273 12.02 -7.49 3.85
CA ARG A 273 11.78 -8.89 3.55
C ARG A 273 11.92 -9.73 4.82
N SER A 274 11.05 -10.72 4.99
CA SER A 274 11.14 -11.69 6.07
C SER A 274 12.46 -12.45 6.00
N GLU A 275 13.19 -12.54 7.11
CA GLU A 275 14.43 -13.32 7.21
C GLU A 275 14.14 -14.78 7.57
N GLU A 276 13.07 -14.99 8.34
CA GLU A 276 12.57 -16.32 8.69
C GLU A 276 11.27 -16.62 7.93
N PRO A 277 10.96 -17.88 7.66
CA PRO A 277 9.66 -18.23 7.07
C PRO A 277 8.51 -17.70 7.93
N PRO A 278 7.54 -17.00 7.31
CA PRO A 278 6.42 -16.43 8.04
C PRO A 278 5.61 -17.52 8.78
N GLY A 279 5.34 -17.27 10.06
CA GLY A 279 4.50 -18.14 10.88
C GLY A 279 3.00 -17.85 10.74
N THR A 280 2.18 -18.49 11.57
CA THR A 280 0.72 -18.30 11.59
C THR A 280 0.30 -16.94 12.14
N ASP A 281 1.19 -16.24 12.82
CA ASP A 281 1.07 -14.91 13.40
C ASP A 281 1.57 -13.79 12.45
N THR A 282 1.97 -14.19 11.22
CA THR A 282 2.38 -13.23 10.20
C THR A 282 1.27 -12.23 9.91
N THR A 283 1.64 -10.96 9.86
CA THR A 283 0.71 -9.87 9.55
C THR A 283 0.07 -10.05 8.18
N ILE A 284 -1.18 -9.59 8.06
CA ILE A 284 -1.88 -9.56 6.76
C ILE A 284 -0.97 -8.91 5.70
N PHE A 285 -1.01 -9.39 4.48
CA PHE A 285 -0.32 -8.84 3.32
C PHE A 285 1.15 -9.24 3.13
N THR A 286 1.92 -9.60 4.18
CA THR A 286 3.35 -9.94 4.06
C THR A 286 3.61 -10.99 2.97
N LEU A 287 2.93 -12.14 3.04
CA LEU A 287 3.08 -13.20 2.04
C LEU A 287 2.74 -12.73 0.62
N GLY A 288 1.66 -11.98 0.49
CA GLY A 288 1.21 -11.47 -0.81
C GLY A 288 2.16 -10.44 -1.39
N PHE A 289 2.66 -9.55 -0.57
CA PHE A 289 3.60 -8.52 -0.99
C PHE A 289 4.94 -9.13 -1.46
N GLU A 290 5.51 -10.04 -0.66
CA GLU A 290 6.75 -10.73 -1.01
C GLU A 290 6.59 -11.58 -2.29
N LEU A 291 5.48 -12.31 -2.42
CA LEU A 291 5.18 -13.10 -3.62
C LEU A 291 5.05 -12.22 -4.88
N VAL A 292 4.33 -11.12 -4.78
CA VAL A 292 4.14 -10.18 -5.89
C VAL A 292 5.47 -9.57 -6.33
N HIS A 293 6.29 -9.08 -5.39
CA HIS A 293 7.59 -8.49 -5.72
C HIS A 293 8.57 -9.52 -6.28
N ALA A 294 8.58 -10.75 -5.74
CA ALA A 294 9.35 -11.85 -6.31
C ALA A 294 8.89 -12.17 -7.75
N ALA A 295 7.58 -12.20 -8.00
CA ALA A 295 7.04 -12.41 -9.34
C ALA A 295 7.43 -11.29 -10.32
N MET A 296 7.44 -10.04 -9.87
CA MET A 296 7.87 -8.89 -10.66
C MET A 296 9.39 -8.82 -10.87
N GLY A 297 10.17 -9.59 -10.10
CA GLY A 297 11.63 -9.49 -10.12
C GLY A 297 12.17 -8.28 -9.35
N VAL A 298 11.36 -7.68 -8.50
CA VAL A 298 11.75 -6.58 -7.61
C VAL A 298 12.38 -7.16 -6.35
N TYR A 299 13.54 -6.66 -5.99
CA TYR A 299 14.25 -7.08 -4.80
C TYR A 299 13.69 -6.36 -3.57
N LEU A 300 13.35 -7.12 -2.55
CA LEU A 300 12.98 -6.58 -1.25
C LEU A 300 14.16 -6.79 -0.28
N PRO A 301 14.73 -5.73 0.30
CA PRO A 301 15.83 -5.84 1.24
C PRO A 301 15.37 -6.34 2.61
N THR A 302 16.28 -6.98 3.31
CA THR A 302 16.13 -7.25 4.73
C THR A 302 16.42 -5.99 5.56
N ARG A 303 16.07 -6.01 6.85
CA ARG A 303 16.40 -4.92 7.77
C ARG A 303 17.92 -4.68 7.86
N SER A 304 18.69 -5.76 7.95
CA SER A 304 20.16 -5.68 7.99
C SER A 304 20.76 -5.08 6.72
N GLU A 305 20.23 -5.39 5.56
CA GLU A 305 20.66 -4.81 4.29
C GLU A 305 20.36 -3.30 4.22
N TRP A 306 19.21 -2.84 4.75
CA TRP A 306 18.92 -1.42 4.89
C TRP A 306 19.98 -0.70 5.74
N TYR A 307 20.35 -1.25 6.92
CA TYR A 307 21.37 -0.65 7.78
C TYR A 307 22.72 -0.53 7.08
N GLU A 308 23.09 -1.55 6.30
CA GLU A 308 24.33 -1.51 5.52
C GLU A 308 24.27 -0.41 4.45
N ALA A 309 23.14 -0.29 3.72
CA ALA A 309 22.96 0.72 2.69
C ALA A 309 23.02 2.14 3.28
N PHE A 310 22.41 2.39 4.43
CA PHE A 310 22.49 3.68 5.12
C PHE A 310 23.93 4.04 5.48
N ARG A 311 24.64 3.13 6.15
CA ARG A 311 26.03 3.34 6.53
C ARG A 311 26.93 3.61 5.31
N GLU A 312 26.79 2.83 4.25
CA GLU A 312 27.60 2.98 3.04
C GLU A 312 27.28 4.26 2.24
N SER A 313 26.09 4.81 2.40
CA SER A 313 25.68 6.05 1.74
C SER A 313 25.89 7.31 2.58
N GLY A 314 26.42 7.16 3.82
CA GLY A 314 26.68 8.28 4.74
C GLY A 314 25.41 8.80 5.41
N TRP A 315 24.40 7.96 5.58
CA TRP A 315 23.24 8.23 6.41
C TRP A 315 23.40 7.52 7.76
N VAL A 316 23.10 8.22 8.84
CA VAL A 316 23.13 7.71 10.21
C VAL A 316 21.70 7.41 10.65
N LEU A 317 21.43 6.18 11.09
CA LEU A 317 20.17 5.80 11.67
C LEU A 317 20.06 6.34 13.09
N ASN A 318 19.12 7.26 13.33
CA ASN A 318 18.85 7.84 14.65
C ASN A 318 17.84 7.02 15.44
N GLY A 319 16.92 6.36 14.74
CA GLY A 319 15.88 5.53 15.32
C GLY A 319 15.04 4.86 14.26
N GLU A 320 14.23 3.93 14.69
CA GLU A 320 13.26 3.26 13.82
C GLU A 320 11.97 2.97 14.56
N ARG A 321 10.87 2.86 13.81
CA ARG A 321 9.57 2.45 14.33
C ARG A 321 8.98 1.39 13.40
N ASP A 322 8.62 0.24 13.97
CA ASP A 322 7.84 -0.75 13.25
C ASP A 322 6.38 -0.27 13.19
N PHE A 323 5.80 -0.32 12.01
CA PHE A 323 4.37 -0.16 11.89
C PHE A 323 3.69 -1.52 12.09
N ALA A 324 2.49 -1.49 12.68
CA ALA A 324 1.63 -2.67 12.69
C ALA A 324 1.20 -3.04 11.25
N ALA A 325 1.43 -2.16 10.30
CA ALA A 325 1.12 -2.38 8.91
C ALA A 325 2.06 -3.40 8.27
N PRO A 326 1.55 -4.41 7.62
CA PRO A 326 2.31 -5.30 6.76
C PRO A 326 2.63 -4.61 5.43
N PRO A 327 3.63 -5.16 4.74
CA PRO A 327 4.53 -6.19 5.18
C PRO A 327 5.59 -5.56 6.06
N LEU A 328 5.83 -5.97 7.26
CA LEU A 328 6.85 -5.46 8.17
C LEU A 328 7.35 -4.04 7.83
N GLY A 329 6.42 -3.08 7.73
CA GLY A 329 6.73 -1.70 7.38
C GLY A 329 7.54 -1.06 8.50
N ILE A 330 8.67 -0.47 8.15
CA ILE A 330 9.54 0.23 9.07
C ILE A 330 9.69 1.68 8.62
N LEU A 331 9.59 2.57 9.58
CA LEU A 331 10.05 3.93 9.41
C LEU A 331 11.47 4.04 9.96
N PHE A 332 12.39 4.39 9.11
CA PHE A 332 13.76 4.75 9.47
C PHE A 332 13.88 6.27 9.57
N ASP A 333 14.38 6.74 10.72
CA ASP A 333 14.71 8.14 10.94
C ASP A 333 16.21 8.32 10.77
N LEU A 334 16.59 9.03 9.73
CA LEU A 334 17.97 9.15 9.28
C LEU A 334 18.44 10.61 9.30
N SER A 335 19.71 10.83 9.61
CA SER A 335 20.39 12.12 9.43
C SER A 335 21.66 11.94 8.58
N PRO A 336 22.08 12.98 7.83
CA PRO A 336 23.35 12.90 7.12
C PRO A 336 24.51 12.78 8.10
N GLU A 337 25.51 11.94 7.76
CA GLU A 337 26.79 11.88 8.47
C GLU A 337 27.51 13.24 8.36
N SER A 338 28.07 13.71 9.47
CA SER A 338 28.73 15.01 9.61
C SER A 338 29.98 15.15 8.75
#